data_23fe96b91a47d48a4dba9bc7217e47ba
#
_entry.id   23fe96b91a47d48a4dba9bc7217e47ba
#
_cell.length_a   1.000
_cell.length_b   1.000
_cell.length_c   1.000
_cell.angle_alpha   90.00
_cell.angle_beta   90.00
_cell.angle_gamma   90.00
#
_symmetry.space_group_name_H-M   'P 1'
#
loop_
_entity.id
_entity.type
_entity.pdbx_description
1 polymer ?
#
loop_
_entity_poly.entity_id
_entity_poly.type
_entity_poly.pdbx_seq_one_letter_code
_entity_poly.pdbx_strand_id
1 'polypeptide(L)'
;MPDSAAPESSLRYADVAVTFTADQFKGIYRGGKAYHEPDIPQVIQRAREYGCEKIMLTTMSLPLAHENLKLVRQFPETCTMTLGVHPYHAKEIYTSSEASETGDGIIDDGTGYLQELRVFAKTLLAEQGVAAGSPLVAFGEIGLDYEYLTRSDKITQQRAFRDQLAIAVELQLPLFLHVRDSCADFISIIEPFLADLPRRGLVHSFAGTKDEMLQLTGLGFDISVNGVCFRTEEQLEMARSIPLEKLQLETDAPWCEVLEGDERIRQYLEGARPLPGSRKPARFRLGEMVKGRNESCTIERVAMVVAGLKGIGVAEVAAAAWENSVRMFGLGMRS
;
A
#
# COMPACT_ATOMS: atom_id res chain seq x y z
N MET A 1 32.98 32.13 -16.87
CA MET A 1 32.86 30.67 -16.60
C MET A 1 31.49 30.47 -16.03
N PRO A 2 30.52 29.85 -16.72
CA PRO A 2 29.23 29.54 -16.07
C PRO A 2 29.47 28.38 -15.09
N ASP A 3 28.94 28.56 -13.87
CA ASP A 3 28.87 27.55 -12.80
C ASP A 3 28.32 26.26 -13.37
N SER A 4 29.08 25.19 -13.20
CA SER A 4 28.60 23.83 -13.43
C SER A 4 27.57 23.53 -12.32
N ALA A 5 26.29 23.67 -12.66
CA ALA A 5 25.23 23.13 -11.82
C ALA A 5 25.58 21.66 -11.51
N ALA A 6 25.71 21.34 -10.23
CA ALA A 6 25.80 19.96 -9.78
C ALA A 6 24.63 19.16 -10.41
N PRO A 7 24.83 17.90 -10.82
CA PRO A 7 23.74 17.11 -11.38
C PRO A 7 22.62 17.10 -10.33
N GLU A 8 21.42 17.54 -10.76
CA GLU A 8 20.20 17.39 -9.94
C GLU A 8 20.16 15.94 -9.47
N SER A 9 20.30 15.73 -8.16
CA SER A 9 20.14 14.40 -7.58
C SER A 9 18.75 13.93 -7.96
N SER A 10 18.65 12.90 -8.79
CA SER A 10 17.35 12.35 -9.18
C SER A 10 16.56 12.00 -7.92
N LEU A 11 15.34 12.53 -7.82
CA LEU A 11 14.45 12.25 -6.68
C LEU A 11 14.25 10.74 -6.55
N ARG A 12 14.23 10.26 -5.31
CA ARG A 12 14.04 8.85 -4.98
C ARG A 12 12.69 8.66 -4.31
N TYR A 13 11.99 7.60 -4.68
CA TYR A 13 10.68 7.26 -4.10
C TYR A 13 10.62 5.81 -3.66
N ALA A 14 9.89 5.58 -2.56
CA ALA A 14 9.37 4.28 -2.17
C ALA A 14 7.84 4.33 -2.32
N ASP A 15 7.28 3.43 -3.12
CA ASP A 15 5.85 3.24 -3.26
C ASP A 15 5.43 2.17 -2.24
N VAL A 16 4.82 2.60 -1.13
CA VAL A 16 4.55 1.71 0.00
C VAL A 16 3.24 0.92 -0.12
N ALA A 17 2.50 1.07 -1.21
CA ALA A 17 1.29 0.28 -1.49
C ALA A 17 1.10 0.03 -2.99
N VAL A 18 1.27 -1.21 -3.42
CA VAL A 18 0.99 -1.65 -4.80
C VAL A 18 0.41 -3.06 -4.80
N THR A 19 -0.70 -3.26 -5.51
CA THR A 19 -1.37 -4.56 -5.60
C THR A 19 -1.13 -5.22 -6.96
N PHE A 20 0.07 -5.75 -7.18
CA PHE A 20 0.43 -6.43 -8.43
C PHE A 20 -0.38 -7.71 -8.69
N THR A 21 -1.04 -8.25 -7.67
CA THR A 21 -1.96 -9.39 -7.82
C THR A 21 -3.33 -9.02 -8.41
N ALA A 22 -3.62 -7.71 -8.58
CA ALA A 22 -4.85 -7.25 -9.19
C ALA A 22 -4.97 -7.66 -10.67
N ASP A 23 -6.18 -7.92 -11.11
CA ASP A 23 -6.50 -8.38 -12.47
C ASP A 23 -5.92 -7.48 -13.56
N GLN A 24 -5.87 -6.16 -13.34
CA GLN A 24 -5.34 -5.20 -14.30
C GLN A 24 -3.86 -5.46 -14.64
N PHE A 25 -3.07 -5.92 -13.69
CA PHE A 25 -1.67 -6.29 -13.93
C PHE A 25 -1.52 -7.67 -14.58
N LYS A 26 -2.58 -8.50 -14.50
CA LYS A 26 -2.70 -9.77 -15.24
C LYS A 26 -3.25 -9.56 -16.66
N GLY A 27 -3.50 -8.30 -17.07
CA GLY A 27 -4.09 -7.97 -18.38
C GLY A 27 -5.59 -8.21 -18.46
N ILE A 28 -6.26 -8.44 -17.32
CA ILE A 28 -7.68 -8.76 -17.20
C ILE A 28 -8.45 -7.51 -16.81
N TYR A 29 -9.51 -7.20 -17.55
CA TYR A 29 -10.34 -6.02 -17.29
C TYR A 29 -11.82 -6.40 -17.39
N ARG A 30 -12.70 -5.46 -17.21
CA ARG A 30 -14.18 -5.53 -17.25
C ARG A 30 -14.77 -6.91 -17.57
N GLY A 31 -15.38 -7.54 -16.57
CA GLY A 31 -16.05 -8.82 -16.73
C GLY A 31 -15.11 -10.03 -16.88
N GLY A 32 -13.86 -9.91 -16.41
CA GLY A 32 -12.89 -11.00 -16.43
C GLY A 32 -12.24 -11.26 -17.81
N LYS A 33 -12.35 -10.29 -18.75
CA LYS A 33 -11.79 -10.44 -20.09
C LYS A 33 -10.28 -10.14 -20.12
N ALA A 34 -9.48 -11.09 -20.61
CA ALA A 34 -8.07 -10.88 -20.89
C ALA A 34 -7.91 -10.07 -22.20
N TYR A 35 -7.07 -9.04 -22.17
CA TYR A 35 -6.78 -8.14 -23.27
C TYR A 35 -5.31 -8.16 -23.68
N HIS A 36 -4.41 -8.48 -22.76
CA HIS A 36 -2.97 -8.56 -23.02
C HIS A 36 -2.30 -9.47 -21.97
N GLU A 37 -1.09 -9.88 -22.28
CA GLU A 37 -0.25 -10.61 -21.33
C GLU A 37 0.17 -9.72 -20.16
N PRO A 38 0.46 -10.29 -18.98
CA PRO A 38 1.02 -9.56 -17.84
C PRO A 38 2.30 -8.80 -18.23
N ASP A 39 2.44 -7.55 -17.73
CA ASP A 39 3.58 -6.67 -18.06
C ASP A 39 4.30 -6.10 -16.82
N ILE A 40 4.23 -6.79 -15.68
CA ILE A 40 4.85 -6.35 -14.41
C ILE A 40 6.33 -5.99 -14.56
N PRO A 41 7.18 -6.74 -15.30
CA PRO A 41 8.58 -6.35 -15.50
C PRO A 41 8.73 -4.96 -16.11
N GLN A 42 7.87 -4.59 -17.08
CA GLN A 42 7.88 -3.28 -17.72
C GLN A 42 7.32 -2.18 -16.81
N VAL A 43 6.33 -2.52 -15.96
CA VAL A 43 5.83 -1.62 -14.92
C VAL A 43 6.94 -1.26 -13.93
N ILE A 44 7.70 -2.24 -13.45
CA ILE A 44 8.84 -2.04 -12.55
C ILE A 44 9.96 -1.24 -13.24
N GLN A 45 10.22 -1.52 -14.52
CA GLN A 45 11.20 -0.74 -15.28
C GLN A 45 10.79 0.73 -15.35
N ARG A 46 9.53 1.03 -15.74
CA ARG A 46 9.00 2.40 -15.76
C ARG A 46 9.08 3.07 -14.39
N ALA A 47 8.73 2.35 -13.31
CA ALA A 47 8.83 2.86 -11.95
C ALA A 47 10.25 3.36 -11.65
N ARG A 48 11.27 2.56 -11.94
CA ARG A 48 12.69 2.91 -11.74
C ARG A 48 13.12 4.10 -12.60
N GLU A 49 12.69 4.17 -13.85
CA GLU A 49 12.97 5.29 -14.76
C GLU A 49 12.39 6.62 -14.22
N TYR A 50 11.33 6.55 -13.41
CA TYR A 50 10.69 7.69 -12.76
C TYR A 50 11.12 7.88 -11.30
N GLY A 51 12.21 7.24 -10.87
CA GLY A 51 12.79 7.42 -9.53
C GLY A 51 12.14 6.58 -8.42
N CYS A 52 11.14 5.74 -8.73
CA CYS A 52 10.60 4.81 -7.76
C CYS A 52 11.50 3.56 -7.66
N GLU A 53 12.31 3.51 -6.62
CA GLU A 53 13.33 2.46 -6.43
C GLU A 53 12.82 1.26 -5.63
N LYS A 54 11.85 1.49 -4.74
CA LYS A 54 11.28 0.47 -3.85
C LYS A 54 9.77 0.43 -4.00
N ILE A 55 9.25 -0.78 -4.02
CA ILE A 55 7.82 -1.07 -4.16
C ILE A 55 7.43 -2.10 -3.10
N MET A 56 6.49 -1.75 -2.23
CA MET A 56 5.95 -2.67 -1.24
C MET A 56 4.62 -3.24 -1.76
N LEU A 57 4.59 -4.56 -1.94
CA LEU A 57 3.41 -5.27 -2.46
C LEU A 57 2.41 -5.49 -1.35
N THR A 58 1.21 -4.94 -1.51
CA THR A 58 0.10 -5.12 -0.58
C THR A 58 -0.49 -6.52 -0.71
N THR A 59 -0.66 -7.20 0.41
CA THR A 59 -1.27 -8.53 0.48
C THR A 59 -2.64 -8.46 1.12
N MET A 60 -3.65 -8.98 0.42
CA MET A 60 -5.04 -8.92 0.85
C MET A 60 -5.55 -10.24 1.42
N SER A 61 -4.89 -11.37 1.16
CA SER A 61 -5.26 -12.71 1.66
C SER A 61 -4.10 -13.69 1.53
N LEU A 62 -4.18 -14.82 2.21
CA LEU A 62 -3.10 -15.82 2.20
C LEU A 62 -2.80 -16.39 0.80
N PRO A 63 -3.80 -16.71 -0.06
CA PRO A 63 -3.52 -17.11 -1.44
C PRO A 63 -2.74 -16.04 -2.23
N LEU A 64 -3.09 -14.76 -2.09
CA LEU A 64 -2.41 -13.65 -2.77
C LEU A 64 -1.00 -13.41 -2.21
N ALA A 65 -0.75 -13.75 -0.95
CA ALA A 65 0.60 -13.70 -0.36
C ALA A 65 1.57 -14.62 -1.10
N HIS A 66 1.14 -15.81 -1.48
CA HIS A 66 1.97 -16.74 -2.27
C HIS A 66 2.28 -16.21 -3.69
N GLU A 67 1.35 -15.47 -4.30
CA GLU A 67 1.61 -14.80 -5.59
C GLU A 67 2.63 -13.66 -5.41
N ASN A 68 2.44 -12.80 -4.40
CA ASN A 68 3.37 -11.71 -4.08
C ASN A 68 4.79 -12.22 -3.79
N LEU A 69 4.93 -13.32 -3.04
CA LEU A 69 6.23 -13.89 -2.74
C LEU A 69 7.01 -14.30 -4.01
N LYS A 70 6.32 -14.81 -5.03
CA LYS A 70 6.96 -15.13 -6.33
C LYS A 70 7.50 -13.86 -6.98
N LEU A 71 6.75 -12.76 -6.95
CA LEU A 71 7.16 -11.47 -7.51
C LEU A 71 8.33 -10.86 -6.72
N VAL A 72 8.29 -10.89 -5.38
CA VAL A 72 9.39 -10.40 -4.56
C VAL A 72 10.67 -11.20 -4.84
N ARG A 73 10.59 -12.51 -4.95
CA ARG A 73 11.74 -13.36 -5.30
C ARG A 73 12.28 -13.12 -6.71
N GLN A 74 11.43 -12.70 -7.63
CA GLN A 74 11.83 -12.32 -9.00
C GLN A 74 12.49 -10.93 -9.04
N PHE A 75 12.08 -10.00 -8.17
CA PHE A 75 12.56 -8.62 -8.14
C PHE A 75 13.03 -8.20 -6.73
N PRO A 76 13.96 -8.93 -6.09
CA PRO A 76 14.28 -8.75 -4.66
C PRO A 76 14.91 -7.40 -4.35
N GLU A 77 15.57 -6.76 -5.33
CA GLU A 77 16.18 -5.43 -5.16
C GLU A 77 15.13 -4.30 -5.12
N THR A 78 13.93 -4.54 -5.66
CA THR A 78 12.88 -3.52 -5.80
C THR A 78 11.68 -3.81 -4.94
N CYS A 79 11.23 -5.07 -4.90
CA CYS A 79 9.97 -5.47 -4.29
C CYS A 79 10.18 -6.08 -2.90
N THR A 80 9.33 -5.67 -1.98
CA THR A 80 9.07 -6.31 -0.69
C THR A 80 7.57 -6.55 -0.58
N MET A 81 7.10 -7.22 0.48
CA MET A 81 5.67 -7.46 0.65
C MET A 81 5.21 -7.30 2.09
N THR A 82 3.92 -7.07 2.24
CA THR A 82 3.18 -7.20 3.48
C THR A 82 2.56 -8.61 3.58
N LEU A 83 2.05 -8.99 4.75
CA LEU A 83 1.30 -10.23 4.95
C LEU A 83 0.17 -10.00 5.96
N GLY A 84 -1.05 -10.16 5.53
CA GLY A 84 -2.25 -10.03 6.35
C GLY A 84 -3.52 -10.37 5.55
N VAL A 85 -4.67 -10.22 6.20
CA VAL A 85 -5.99 -10.42 5.59
C VAL A 85 -6.78 -9.12 5.66
N HIS A 86 -7.00 -8.54 4.47
CA HIS A 86 -7.73 -7.29 4.29
C HIS A 86 -9.20 -7.42 4.77
N PRO A 87 -9.82 -6.34 5.28
CA PRO A 87 -11.22 -6.37 5.72
C PRO A 87 -12.21 -7.00 4.72
N TYR A 88 -12.01 -6.83 3.42
CA TYR A 88 -12.86 -7.45 2.39
C TYR A 88 -12.82 -8.98 2.39
N HIS A 89 -11.72 -9.57 2.86
CA HIS A 89 -11.47 -10.99 2.92
C HIS A 89 -11.64 -11.55 4.35
N ALA A 90 -12.04 -10.74 5.32
CA ALA A 90 -12.12 -11.12 6.73
C ALA A 90 -12.96 -12.39 6.98
N LYS A 91 -14.06 -12.58 6.22
CA LYS A 91 -14.89 -13.78 6.32
C LYS A 91 -14.17 -15.07 5.90
N GLU A 92 -13.14 -14.99 5.04
CA GLU A 92 -12.37 -16.16 4.60
C GLU A 92 -11.65 -16.84 5.75
N ILE A 93 -11.28 -16.07 6.79
CA ILE A 93 -10.65 -16.60 8.00
C ILE A 93 -11.58 -17.62 8.69
N TYR A 94 -12.90 -17.38 8.68
CA TYR A 94 -13.90 -18.10 9.42
C TYR A 94 -14.77 -19.03 8.57
N THR A 95 -14.37 -19.27 7.32
CA THR A 95 -15.06 -20.17 6.40
C THR A 95 -14.14 -21.35 6.09
N SER A 96 -14.53 -22.57 6.46
CA SER A 96 -13.72 -23.74 6.13
C SER A 96 -13.66 -23.96 4.60
N SER A 97 -12.51 -24.38 4.10
CA SER A 97 -12.32 -24.77 2.70
C SER A 97 -13.02 -26.11 2.35
N GLU A 98 -13.50 -26.83 3.33
CA GLU A 98 -14.31 -28.02 3.11
C GLU A 98 -15.75 -27.60 2.77
N ALA A 99 -15.99 -27.37 1.48
CA ALA A 99 -17.33 -27.15 0.97
C ALA A 99 -18.16 -28.42 1.29
N SER A 100 -19.18 -28.30 2.14
CA SER A 100 -20.21 -29.30 2.22
C SER A 100 -20.93 -29.31 0.85
N GLU A 101 -21.29 -30.50 0.36
CA GLU A 101 -22.08 -30.67 -0.90
C GLU A 101 -23.42 -29.89 -0.86
N THR A 102 -23.81 -29.33 0.29
CA THR A 102 -25.04 -28.57 0.53
C THR A 102 -24.88 -27.05 0.35
N GLY A 103 -23.65 -26.53 0.10
CA GLY A 103 -23.43 -25.09 -0.18
C GLY A 103 -23.40 -24.20 1.09
N ASP A 104 -23.70 -24.71 2.26
CA ASP A 104 -23.55 -24.02 3.53
C ASP A 104 -22.12 -24.28 4.05
N GLY A 105 -21.21 -23.31 3.87
CA GLY A 105 -19.88 -23.39 4.44
C GLY A 105 -19.94 -23.58 5.95
N ILE A 106 -19.19 -24.57 6.47
CA ILE A 106 -19.07 -24.76 7.92
C ILE A 106 -18.38 -23.51 8.49
N ILE A 107 -19.03 -22.85 9.44
CA ILE A 107 -18.41 -21.74 10.17
C ILE A 107 -17.29 -22.34 11.03
N ASP A 108 -16.06 -22.00 10.68
CA ASP A 108 -14.85 -22.32 11.43
C ASP A 108 -14.57 -21.21 12.47
N ASP A 109 -13.85 -21.52 13.51
CA ASP A 109 -13.38 -20.56 14.51
C ASP A 109 -12.22 -19.67 13.99
N GLY A 110 -11.67 -20.00 12.82
CA GLY A 110 -10.56 -19.33 12.16
C GLY A 110 -9.17 -19.81 12.59
N THR A 111 -9.10 -20.75 13.52
CA THR A 111 -7.82 -21.21 14.09
C THR A 111 -6.88 -21.77 13.02
N GLY A 112 -7.40 -22.55 12.07
CA GLY A 112 -6.61 -23.13 10.98
C GLY A 112 -5.97 -22.07 10.09
N TYR A 113 -6.78 -21.15 9.59
CA TYR A 113 -6.31 -20.06 8.70
C TYR A 113 -5.31 -19.13 9.41
N LEU A 114 -5.62 -18.71 10.64
CA LEU A 114 -4.73 -17.84 11.41
C LEU A 114 -3.41 -18.54 11.78
N GLN A 115 -3.43 -19.85 12.03
CA GLN A 115 -2.22 -20.63 12.25
C GLN A 115 -1.36 -20.73 10.99
N GLU A 116 -1.97 -20.94 9.82
CA GLU A 116 -1.25 -20.96 8.54
C GLU A 116 -0.62 -19.59 8.25
N LEU A 117 -1.36 -18.49 8.46
CA LEU A 117 -0.87 -17.12 8.31
C LEU A 117 0.35 -16.88 9.23
N ARG A 118 0.26 -17.28 10.49
CA ARG A 118 1.34 -17.17 11.48
C ARG A 118 2.59 -17.97 11.09
N VAL A 119 2.40 -19.22 10.67
CA VAL A 119 3.51 -20.10 10.25
C VAL A 119 4.18 -19.52 9.00
N PHE A 120 3.40 -19.05 8.03
CA PHE A 120 3.94 -18.46 6.83
C PHE A 120 4.77 -17.19 7.13
N ALA A 121 4.26 -16.30 7.99
CA ALA A 121 5.02 -15.13 8.43
C ALA A 121 6.37 -15.51 9.08
N LYS A 122 6.33 -16.44 10.04
CA LYS A 122 7.56 -16.91 10.74
C LYS A 122 8.55 -17.57 9.78
N THR A 123 8.07 -18.29 8.78
CA THR A 123 8.93 -18.91 7.74
C THR A 123 9.65 -17.83 6.94
N LEU A 124 8.93 -16.80 6.47
CA LEU A 124 9.53 -15.70 5.70
C LEU A 124 10.55 -14.90 6.52
N LEU A 125 10.28 -14.68 7.80
CA LEU A 125 11.21 -13.98 8.71
C LEU A 125 12.45 -14.81 9.03
N ALA A 126 12.33 -16.14 9.03
CA ALA A 126 13.45 -17.05 9.25
C ALA A 126 14.33 -17.29 8.01
N GLU A 127 13.89 -16.88 6.83
CA GLU A 127 14.69 -16.93 5.59
C GLU A 127 15.89 -15.98 5.70
N GLN A 128 16.92 -16.39 6.47
CA GLN A 128 18.19 -15.69 6.57
C GLN A 128 19.07 -16.08 5.37
N GLY A 129 19.50 -15.12 4.58
CA GLY A 129 20.48 -15.38 3.51
C GLY A 129 20.13 -14.80 2.15
N VAL A 130 19.04 -14.08 2.00
CA VAL A 130 18.81 -13.26 0.82
C VAL A 130 19.59 -11.98 1.00
N ALA A 131 20.52 -11.67 0.09
CA ALA A 131 21.36 -10.46 0.13
C ALA A 131 20.58 -9.14 0.20
N ALA A 132 19.26 -9.20 0.01
CA ALA A 132 18.33 -8.08 0.03
C ALA A 132 17.51 -7.93 1.35
N GLY A 133 17.69 -8.79 2.34
CA GLY A 133 16.89 -8.81 3.57
C GLY A 133 15.61 -9.69 3.47
N SER A 134 14.74 -9.65 4.49
CA SER A 134 13.48 -10.41 4.47
C SER A 134 12.53 -9.91 3.38
N PRO A 135 11.85 -10.79 2.63
CA PRO A 135 10.80 -10.41 1.71
C PRO A 135 9.60 -9.76 2.42
N LEU A 136 9.34 -10.15 3.67
CA LEU A 136 8.26 -9.65 4.51
C LEU A 136 8.76 -8.50 5.39
N VAL A 137 8.17 -7.30 5.20
CA VAL A 137 8.60 -6.08 5.89
C VAL A 137 7.53 -5.46 6.79
N ALA A 138 6.26 -5.87 6.65
CA ALA A 138 5.14 -5.39 7.45
C ALA A 138 4.07 -6.46 7.62
N PHE A 139 3.34 -6.42 8.74
CA PHE A 139 2.16 -7.26 8.95
C PHE A 139 0.89 -6.47 8.60
N GLY A 140 0.19 -6.94 7.59
CA GLY A 140 -0.99 -6.31 6.99
C GLY A 140 -1.10 -6.68 5.49
N GLU A 141 -2.09 -6.28 4.81
CA GLU A 141 -3.05 -5.24 5.13
C GLU A 141 -4.11 -5.78 6.08
N ILE A 142 -4.27 -5.17 7.25
CA ILE A 142 -5.29 -5.51 8.24
C ILE A 142 -6.01 -4.23 8.68
N GLY A 143 -7.21 -4.34 9.23
CA GLY A 143 -7.96 -3.18 9.70
C GLY A 143 -9.45 -3.29 9.47
N LEU A 144 -10.09 -2.14 9.16
CA LEU A 144 -11.54 -2.03 9.02
C LEU A 144 -11.92 -1.17 7.80
N ASP A 145 -12.92 -1.64 7.05
CA ASP A 145 -13.55 -0.91 5.94
C ASP A 145 -15.07 -1.00 6.05
N TYR A 146 -15.72 0.11 6.37
CA TYR A 146 -17.17 0.14 6.52
C TYR A 146 -17.90 0.67 5.28
N GLU A 147 -17.19 1.05 4.23
CA GLU A 147 -17.82 1.44 2.96
C GLU A 147 -18.38 0.22 2.20
N TYR A 148 -17.72 -0.94 2.31
CA TYR A 148 -18.10 -2.13 1.53
C TYR A 148 -18.48 -3.34 2.42
N LEU A 149 -19.43 -3.15 3.35
CA LEU A 149 -19.88 -4.21 4.28
C LEU A 149 -20.52 -5.44 3.60
N THR A 150 -20.85 -5.35 2.32
CA THR A 150 -21.31 -6.50 1.51
C THR A 150 -20.19 -7.53 1.27
N ARG A 151 -18.92 -7.14 1.36
CA ARG A 151 -17.77 -8.03 1.24
C ARG A 151 -17.58 -8.86 2.50
N SER A 152 -17.56 -8.20 3.64
CA SER A 152 -17.52 -8.79 4.96
C SER A 152 -18.22 -7.85 5.94
N ASP A 153 -19.07 -8.36 6.79
CA ASP A 153 -19.83 -7.54 7.74
C ASP A 153 -18.92 -6.96 8.84
N LYS A 154 -19.42 -5.92 9.51
CA LYS A 154 -18.71 -5.15 10.53
C LYS A 154 -18.17 -6.04 11.68
N ILE A 155 -18.97 -6.98 12.16
CA ILE A 155 -18.62 -7.83 13.30
C ILE A 155 -17.48 -8.77 12.91
N THR A 156 -17.59 -9.37 11.72
CA THR A 156 -16.54 -10.26 11.17
C THR A 156 -15.24 -9.50 10.94
N GLN A 157 -15.28 -8.28 10.39
CA GLN A 157 -14.08 -7.45 10.22
C GLN A 157 -13.42 -7.12 11.55
N GLN A 158 -14.20 -6.70 12.56
CA GLN A 158 -13.68 -6.39 13.90
C GLN A 158 -13.05 -7.61 14.58
N ARG A 159 -13.65 -8.78 14.43
CA ARG A 159 -13.09 -10.03 14.94
C ARG A 159 -11.76 -10.35 14.24
N ALA A 160 -11.75 -10.33 12.91
CA ALA A 160 -10.55 -10.61 12.12
C ALA A 160 -9.40 -9.63 12.44
N PHE A 161 -9.72 -8.36 12.68
CA PHE A 161 -8.72 -7.38 13.06
C PHE A 161 -8.10 -7.70 14.43
N ARG A 162 -8.92 -8.02 15.46
CA ARG A 162 -8.41 -8.42 16.79
C ARG A 162 -7.56 -9.68 16.73
N ASP A 163 -8.01 -10.70 16.00
CA ASP A 163 -7.32 -11.98 15.90
C ASP A 163 -5.96 -11.81 15.21
N GLN A 164 -5.88 -10.94 14.19
CA GLN A 164 -4.64 -10.62 13.51
C GLN A 164 -3.72 -9.72 14.34
N LEU A 165 -4.25 -8.80 15.16
CA LEU A 165 -3.43 -8.02 16.09
C LEU A 165 -2.71 -8.92 17.11
N ALA A 166 -3.33 -10.01 17.57
CA ALA A 166 -2.65 -10.99 18.43
C ALA A 166 -1.44 -11.64 17.73
N ILE A 167 -1.54 -11.91 16.42
CA ILE A 167 -0.41 -12.39 15.61
C ILE A 167 0.66 -11.28 15.45
N ALA A 168 0.23 -10.04 15.22
CA ALA A 168 1.13 -8.90 15.08
C ALA A 168 2.03 -8.70 16.32
N VAL A 169 1.46 -8.88 17.52
CA VAL A 169 2.21 -8.84 18.79
C VAL A 169 3.31 -9.90 18.81
N GLU A 170 3.05 -11.09 18.30
CA GLU A 170 4.09 -12.16 18.24
C GLU A 170 5.20 -11.84 17.21
N LEU A 171 4.83 -11.24 16.07
CA LEU A 171 5.74 -11.02 14.94
C LEU A 171 6.64 -9.80 15.13
N GLN A 172 6.20 -8.80 15.90
CA GLN A 172 6.93 -7.54 16.14
C GLN A 172 7.32 -6.78 14.87
N LEU A 173 6.59 -6.97 13.78
CA LEU A 173 6.72 -6.20 12.56
C LEU A 173 5.97 -4.86 12.68
N PRO A 174 6.33 -3.83 11.90
CA PRO A 174 5.45 -2.67 11.72
C PRO A 174 4.15 -3.12 11.07
N LEU A 175 3.05 -2.46 11.45
CA LEU A 175 1.73 -2.75 10.88
C LEU A 175 1.53 -2.02 9.55
N PHE A 176 0.76 -2.63 8.65
CA PHE A 176 0.23 -2.00 7.46
C PHE A 176 -1.30 -2.03 7.55
N LEU A 177 -1.92 -0.85 7.71
CA LEU A 177 -3.25 -0.71 8.28
C LEU A 177 -4.23 -0.03 7.33
N HIS A 178 -5.43 -0.59 7.22
CA HIS A 178 -6.56 -0.07 6.46
C HIS A 178 -7.60 0.53 7.40
N VAL A 179 -7.96 1.80 7.18
CA VAL A 179 -8.96 2.50 7.98
C VAL A 179 -9.88 3.30 7.05
N ARG A 180 -11.11 2.82 6.85
CA ARG A 180 -12.10 3.50 6.01
C ARG A 180 -13.46 3.55 6.68
N ASP A 181 -13.96 4.76 6.93
CA ASP A 181 -15.23 5.04 7.64
C ASP A 181 -15.35 4.32 8.99
N SER A 182 -14.22 4.09 9.67
CA SER A 182 -14.14 3.18 10.82
C SER A 182 -13.17 3.63 11.92
N CYS A 183 -12.68 4.88 11.86
CA CYS A 183 -11.56 5.34 12.69
C CYS A 183 -11.81 5.15 14.21
N ALA A 184 -13.01 5.46 14.71
CA ALA A 184 -13.35 5.30 16.12
C ALA A 184 -13.28 3.84 16.60
N ASP A 185 -13.88 2.90 15.85
CA ASP A 185 -13.83 1.47 16.15
C ASP A 185 -12.40 0.92 15.99
N PHE A 186 -11.69 1.39 14.97
CA PHE A 186 -10.28 1.02 14.74
C PHE A 186 -9.43 1.39 15.96
N ILE A 187 -9.50 2.63 16.44
CA ILE A 187 -8.76 3.10 17.62
C ILE A 187 -9.15 2.27 18.85
N SER A 188 -10.44 2.09 19.11
CA SER A 188 -10.92 1.30 20.25
C SER A 188 -10.42 -0.14 20.26
N ILE A 189 -10.21 -0.74 19.06
CA ILE A 189 -9.74 -2.13 18.94
C ILE A 189 -8.23 -2.21 19.09
N ILE A 190 -7.46 -1.27 18.49
CA ILE A 190 -6.00 -1.36 18.48
C ILE A 190 -5.37 -0.84 19.77
N GLU A 191 -6.00 0.11 20.46
CA GLU A 191 -5.45 0.78 21.66
C GLU A 191 -4.95 -0.20 22.72
N PRO A 192 -5.68 -1.29 23.09
CA PRO A 192 -5.19 -2.26 24.05
C PRO A 192 -3.88 -2.98 23.67
N PHE A 193 -3.57 -3.04 22.38
CA PHE A 193 -2.37 -3.71 21.84
C PHE A 193 -1.16 -2.78 21.71
N LEU A 194 -1.34 -1.45 21.82
CA LEU A 194 -0.28 -0.50 21.51
C LEU A 194 0.96 -0.65 22.40
N ALA A 195 0.81 -1.07 23.64
CA ALA A 195 1.95 -1.32 24.53
C ALA A 195 2.88 -2.42 23.99
N ASP A 196 2.29 -3.44 23.35
CA ASP A 196 2.99 -4.60 22.82
C ASP A 196 3.39 -4.46 21.33
N LEU A 197 3.07 -3.33 20.70
CA LEU A 197 3.35 -3.02 19.30
C LEU A 197 4.26 -1.76 19.19
N PRO A 198 5.51 -1.79 19.67
CA PRO A 198 6.37 -0.59 19.77
C PRO A 198 6.70 0.03 18.42
N ARG A 199 6.70 -0.74 17.34
CA ARG A 199 6.98 -0.24 15.99
C ARG A 199 5.81 0.49 15.36
N ARG A 200 4.60 0.39 15.92
CA ARG A 200 3.38 0.96 15.33
C ARG A 200 3.19 0.49 13.90
N GLY A 201 3.13 1.40 12.95
CA GLY A 201 2.97 1.10 11.54
C GLY A 201 2.45 2.28 10.76
N LEU A 202 1.97 1.98 9.57
CA LEU A 202 1.44 2.91 8.59
C LEU A 202 -0.08 2.69 8.45
N VAL A 203 -0.86 3.75 8.59
CA VAL A 203 -2.24 3.78 8.09
C VAL A 203 -2.17 4.24 6.63
N HIS A 204 -2.36 3.28 5.72
CA HIS A 204 -2.20 3.53 4.30
C HIS A 204 -3.45 4.13 3.66
N SER A 205 -3.27 4.83 2.53
CA SER A 205 -4.37 5.37 1.71
C SER A 205 -5.41 6.15 2.52
N PHE A 206 -4.95 6.90 3.55
CA PHE A 206 -5.86 7.51 4.49
C PHE A 206 -6.60 8.70 3.85
N ALA A 207 -7.91 8.59 3.76
CA ALA A 207 -8.79 9.58 3.13
C ALA A 207 -9.87 10.13 4.09
N GLY A 208 -9.69 9.93 5.41
CA GLY A 208 -10.56 10.46 6.46
C GLY A 208 -10.31 11.94 6.76
N THR A 209 -10.84 12.39 7.88
CA THR A 209 -10.74 13.79 8.32
C THR A 209 -9.37 14.12 8.91
N LYS A 210 -9.06 15.42 8.99
CA LYS A 210 -7.86 15.94 9.67
C LYS A 210 -7.81 15.52 11.14
N ASP A 211 -8.95 15.57 11.84
CA ASP A 211 -9.00 15.25 13.26
C ASP A 211 -8.72 13.76 13.51
N GLU A 212 -9.25 12.88 12.67
CA GLU A 212 -8.93 11.44 12.71
C GLU A 212 -7.44 11.19 12.42
N MET A 213 -6.89 11.87 11.41
CA MET A 213 -5.45 11.78 11.08
C MET A 213 -4.59 12.22 12.28
N LEU A 214 -4.95 13.31 12.98
CA LEU A 214 -4.23 13.76 14.16
C LEU A 214 -4.34 12.77 15.32
N GLN A 215 -5.49 12.11 15.51
CA GLN A 215 -5.62 11.05 16.51
C GLN A 215 -4.69 9.87 16.17
N LEU A 216 -4.66 9.40 14.92
CA LEU A 216 -3.82 8.29 14.48
C LEU A 216 -2.32 8.61 14.61
N THR A 217 -1.90 9.81 14.20
CA THR A 217 -0.50 10.24 14.34
C THR A 217 -0.11 10.45 15.81
N GLY A 218 -1.05 10.91 16.65
CA GLY A 218 -0.90 11.01 18.11
C GLY A 218 -0.68 9.65 18.78
N LEU A 219 -1.24 8.58 18.26
CA LEU A 219 -0.99 7.19 18.68
C LEU A 219 0.35 6.65 18.16
N GLY A 220 1.05 7.39 17.32
CA GLY A 220 2.39 7.06 16.80
C GLY A 220 2.40 6.45 15.40
N PHE A 221 1.27 6.33 14.71
CA PHE A 221 1.21 5.83 13.34
C PHE A 221 1.74 6.86 12.34
N ASP A 222 2.33 6.37 11.25
CA ASP A 222 2.57 7.16 10.05
C ASP A 222 1.33 7.11 9.14
N ILE A 223 1.23 8.03 8.19
CA ILE A 223 0.12 8.15 7.24
C ILE A 223 0.66 8.19 5.83
N SER A 224 0.12 7.39 4.93
CA SER A 224 0.41 7.55 3.50
C SER A 224 -0.75 8.15 2.73
N VAL A 225 -0.40 8.78 1.64
CA VAL A 225 -1.35 9.44 0.73
C VAL A 225 -1.12 9.04 -0.71
N ASN A 226 -2.21 9.03 -1.47
CA ASN A 226 -2.26 8.78 -2.91
C ASN A 226 -3.33 9.68 -3.56
N GLY A 227 -3.67 9.45 -4.82
CA GLY A 227 -4.63 10.30 -5.55
C GLY A 227 -6.04 10.30 -4.98
N VAL A 228 -6.46 9.32 -4.17
CA VAL A 228 -7.79 9.36 -3.53
C VAL A 228 -7.84 10.35 -2.39
N CYS A 229 -6.72 10.64 -1.77
CA CYS A 229 -6.58 11.59 -0.65
C CYS A 229 -6.69 13.07 -1.11
N PHE A 230 -6.93 13.33 -2.40
CA PHE A 230 -6.98 14.67 -2.99
C PHE A 230 -8.32 14.99 -3.67
N ARG A 231 -9.39 14.25 -3.35
CA ARG A 231 -10.70 14.35 -4.02
C ARG A 231 -11.62 15.43 -3.48
N THR A 232 -11.42 15.89 -2.24
CA THR A 232 -12.22 16.89 -1.57
C THR A 232 -11.35 17.92 -0.86
N GLU A 233 -11.88 19.12 -0.57
CA GLU A 233 -11.16 20.13 0.21
C GLU A 233 -10.76 19.62 1.61
N GLU A 234 -11.62 18.80 2.23
CA GLU A 234 -11.34 18.21 3.54
C GLU A 234 -10.14 17.26 3.48
N GLN A 235 -10.05 16.43 2.44
CA GLN A 235 -8.91 15.55 2.20
C GLN A 235 -7.63 16.33 1.88
N LEU A 236 -7.71 17.44 1.13
CA LEU A 236 -6.57 18.31 0.87
C LEU A 236 -6.07 18.96 2.18
N GLU A 237 -6.96 19.40 3.05
CA GLU A 237 -6.59 19.95 4.36
C GLU A 237 -6.00 18.86 5.27
N MET A 238 -6.54 17.66 5.26
CA MET A 238 -5.97 16.50 5.97
C MET A 238 -4.54 16.23 5.47
N ALA A 239 -4.33 16.08 4.15
CA ALA A 239 -3.02 15.81 3.56
C ALA A 239 -2.01 16.93 3.84
N ARG A 240 -2.43 18.20 3.78
CA ARG A 240 -1.61 19.37 4.18
C ARG A 240 -1.14 19.26 5.62
N SER A 241 -1.99 18.75 6.51
CA SER A 241 -1.78 18.73 7.97
C SER A 241 -0.97 17.55 8.48
N ILE A 242 -0.69 16.52 7.64
CA ILE A 242 0.14 15.38 8.06
C ILE A 242 1.54 15.91 8.45
N PRO A 243 2.07 15.61 9.66
CA PRO A 243 3.45 15.94 9.99
C PRO A 243 4.43 15.30 9.01
N LEU A 244 5.43 16.06 8.54
CA LEU A 244 6.33 15.58 7.48
C LEU A 244 7.10 14.32 7.88
N GLU A 245 7.46 14.20 9.17
CA GLU A 245 8.13 13.05 9.77
C GLU A 245 7.21 11.80 9.92
N LYS A 246 5.92 11.96 9.61
CA LYS A 246 4.89 10.91 9.63
C LYS A 246 4.31 10.59 8.26
N LEU A 247 4.75 11.34 7.24
CA LEU A 247 4.23 11.21 5.88
C LEU A 247 4.96 10.11 5.11
N GLN A 248 4.20 9.24 4.46
CA GLN A 248 4.70 8.33 3.44
C GLN A 248 3.92 8.51 2.13
N LEU A 249 4.50 8.07 1.01
CA LEU A 249 3.89 8.20 -0.32
C LEU A 249 3.59 6.83 -0.90
N GLU A 250 2.49 6.75 -1.60
CA GLU A 250 2.10 5.55 -2.34
C GLU A 250 1.32 5.91 -3.60
N THR A 251 1.19 4.94 -4.50
CA THR A 251 0.27 5.06 -5.64
C THR A 251 -1.03 4.31 -5.42
N ASP A 252 -1.02 3.28 -4.58
CA ASP A 252 -2.08 2.29 -4.43
C ASP A 252 -2.49 1.68 -5.78
N ALA A 253 -1.49 1.53 -6.66
CA ALA A 253 -1.70 1.00 -8.00
C ALA A 253 -2.26 -0.45 -7.95
N PRO A 254 -3.23 -0.76 -8.83
CA PRO A 254 -3.64 -0.07 -10.07
C PRO A 254 -4.74 0.98 -9.91
N TRP A 255 -5.12 1.34 -8.70
CA TRP A 255 -6.19 2.30 -8.37
C TRP A 255 -5.63 3.69 -8.03
N CYS A 256 -6.45 4.53 -7.47
CA CYS A 256 -6.09 5.78 -6.78
C CYS A 256 -5.23 6.76 -7.59
N GLU A 257 -5.42 6.81 -8.92
CA GLU A 257 -4.72 7.73 -9.82
C GLU A 257 -4.95 9.20 -9.40
N VAL A 258 -3.89 10.01 -9.43
CA VAL A 258 -3.97 11.46 -9.29
C VAL A 258 -4.69 12.04 -10.51
N LEU A 259 -5.82 12.73 -10.30
CA LEU A 259 -6.60 13.34 -11.38
C LEU A 259 -5.98 14.68 -11.82
N GLU A 260 -5.06 14.64 -12.78
CA GLU A 260 -4.36 15.84 -13.28
C GLU A 260 -5.29 16.96 -13.78
N GLY A 261 -6.52 16.62 -14.17
CA GLY A 261 -7.55 17.58 -14.60
C GLY A 261 -8.34 18.23 -13.47
N ASP A 262 -8.13 17.84 -12.20
CA ASP A 262 -8.82 18.44 -11.06
C ASP A 262 -8.26 19.86 -10.79
N GLU A 263 -9.12 20.87 -10.85
CA GLU A 263 -8.74 22.28 -10.73
C GLU A 263 -8.09 22.61 -9.39
N ARG A 264 -8.41 21.86 -8.32
CA ARG A 264 -7.88 22.06 -6.96
C ARG A 264 -6.40 21.76 -6.87
N ILE A 265 -5.92 20.78 -7.63
CA ILE A 265 -4.54 20.29 -7.56
C ILE A 265 -3.72 20.53 -8.82
N ARG A 266 -4.37 20.86 -9.94
CA ARG A 266 -3.70 21.04 -11.26
C ARG A 266 -2.51 21.99 -11.19
N GLN A 267 -2.64 23.08 -10.42
CA GLN A 267 -1.55 24.06 -10.25
C GLN A 267 -0.27 23.46 -9.65
N TYR A 268 -0.39 22.43 -8.83
CA TYR A 268 0.75 21.77 -8.19
C TYR A 268 1.46 20.79 -9.12
N LEU A 269 0.83 20.44 -10.24
CA LEU A 269 1.38 19.52 -11.25
C LEU A 269 2.05 20.23 -12.42
N GLU A 270 2.13 21.55 -12.38
CA GLU A 270 2.86 22.34 -13.40
C GLU A 270 4.34 21.97 -13.37
N GLY A 271 4.88 21.60 -14.53
CA GLY A 271 6.26 21.14 -14.64
C GLY A 271 6.49 19.66 -14.34
N ALA A 272 5.42 18.89 -14.03
CA ALA A 272 5.54 17.45 -13.85
C ALA A 272 6.17 16.76 -15.08
N ARG A 273 7.07 15.84 -14.86
CA ARG A 273 7.68 15.03 -15.93
C ARG A 273 6.58 14.33 -16.74
N PRO A 274 6.56 14.42 -18.08
CA PRO A 274 5.58 13.70 -18.89
C PRO A 274 5.59 12.19 -18.59
N LEU A 275 4.41 11.58 -18.41
CA LEU A 275 4.30 10.14 -18.27
C LEU A 275 4.49 9.42 -19.61
N PRO A 276 4.85 8.14 -19.59
CA PRO A 276 4.85 7.30 -20.79
C PRO A 276 3.48 7.33 -21.47
N GLY A 277 3.47 7.12 -22.79
CA GLY A 277 2.22 7.03 -23.55
C GLY A 277 1.31 5.94 -22.98
N SER A 278 -0.01 6.19 -22.95
CA SER A 278 -0.98 5.24 -22.43
C SER A 278 -2.00 4.83 -23.49
N ARG A 279 -2.43 3.58 -23.45
CA ARG A 279 -3.44 3.01 -24.38
C ARG A 279 -4.55 2.27 -23.65
N LYS A 280 -5.72 2.23 -24.29
CA LYS A 280 -6.80 1.36 -23.82
C LYS A 280 -6.33 -0.11 -23.82
N PRO A 281 -6.80 -0.97 -22.90
CA PRO A 281 -6.39 -2.38 -22.79
C PRO A 281 -6.41 -3.12 -24.16
N ALA A 282 -7.48 -2.93 -24.94
CA ALA A 282 -7.62 -3.57 -26.27
C ALA A 282 -6.61 -3.11 -27.34
N ARG A 283 -5.82 -2.10 -27.06
CA ARG A 283 -4.78 -1.55 -27.95
C ARG A 283 -3.42 -1.51 -27.25
N PHE A 284 -3.25 -2.31 -26.22
CA PHE A 284 -2.02 -2.42 -25.46
C PHE A 284 -0.80 -2.57 -26.38
N ARG A 285 0.29 -1.92 -26.00
CA ARG A 285 1.61 -2.12 -26.56
C ARG A 285 2.63 -2.21 -25.43
N LEU A 286 3.47 -3.21 -25.51
CA LEU A 286 4.55 -3.39 -24.52
C LEU A 286 5.42 -2.11 -24.44
N GLY A 287 5.73 -1.67 -23.23
CA GLY A 287 6.46 -0.44 -22.99
C GLY A 287 5.58 0.79 -22.74
N GLU A 288 4.30 0.78 -23.12
CA GLU A 288 3.34 1.86 -22.82
C GLU A 288 2.51 1.52 -21.57
N MET A 289 1.97 2.54 -20.90
CA MET A 289 1.01 2.37 -19.80
C MET A 289 -0.35 1.91 -20.32
N VAL A 290 -1.15 1.33 -19.45
CA VAL A 290 -2.56 1.02 -19.75
C VAL A 290 -3.46 2.12 -19.19
N LYS A 291 -4.30 2.70 -20.04
CA LYS A 291 -5.22 3.76 -19.65
C LYS A 291 -6.20 3.28 -18.57
N GLY A 292 -6.23 3.99 -17.44
CA GLY A 292 -7.07 3.67 -16.27
C GLY A 292 -6.48 2.57 -15.38
N ARG A 293 -5.19 2.26 -15.53
CA ARG A 293 -4.39 1.49 -14.61
C ARG A 293 -3.29 2.39 -14.07
N ASN A 294 -3.34 2.72 -12.78
CA ASN A 294 -2.27 3.45 -12.12
C ASN A 294 -1.01 2.59 -12.01
N GLU A 295 0.15 3.21 -11.91
CA GLU A 295 1.46 2.54 -11.79
C GLU A 295 2.41 3.37 -10.92
N SER A 296 3.40 2.73 -10.32
CA SER A 296 4.38 3.40 -9.44
C SER A 296 5.20 4.52 -10.11
N CYS A 297 5.25 4.56 -11.44
CA CYS A 297 5.88 5.67 -12.17
C CYS A 297 5.13 7.01 -12.02
N THR A 298 3.92 7.01 -11.44
CA THR A 298 3.14 8.23 -11.18
C THR A 298 3.40 8.84 -9.80
N ILE A 299 4.20 8.21 -8.94
CA ILE A 299 4.39 8.59 -7.53
C ILE A 299 4.90 10.03 -7.35
N GLU A 300 5.70 10.54 -8.28
CA GLU A 300 6.15 11.93 -8.28
C GLU A 300 4.98 12.92 -8.23
N ARG A 301 3.85 12.60 -8.89
CA ARG A 301 2.64 13.45 -8.87
C ARG A 301 2.02 13.54 -7.48
N VAL A 302 2.04 12.45 -6.74
CA VAL A 302 1.61 12.44 -5.34
C VAL A 302 2.51 13.35 -4.52
N ALA A 303 3.83 13.24 -4.68
CA ALA A 303 4.80 14.10 -4.01
C ALA A 303 4.61 15.58 -4.36
N MET A 304 4.36 15.90 -5.64
CA MET A 304 4.14 17.27 -6.12
C MET A 304 2.88 17.90 -5.50
N VAL A 305 1.78 17.16 -5.44
CA VAL A 305 0.54 17.64 -4.80
C VAL A 305 0.80 17.93 -3.32
N VAL A 306 1.42 17.01 -2.61
CA VAL A 306 1.75 17.21 -1.18
C VAL A 306 2.68 18.40 -0.98
N ALA A 307 3.71 18.54 -1.79
CA ALA A 307 4.64 19.67 -1.74
C ALA A 307 3.92 21.02 -1.94
N GLY A 308 3.07 21.10 -2.95
CA GLY A 308 2.25 22.27 -3.20
C GLY A 308 1.28 22.61 -2.07
N LEU A 309 0.60 21.60 -1.51
CA LEU A 309 -0.28 21.77 -0.36
C LEU A 309 0.44 22.29 0.87
N LYS A 310 1.67 21.82 1.12
CA LYS A 310 2.50 22.22 2.27
C LYS A 310 3.29 23.52 2.03
N GLY A 311 3.42 23.98 0.78
CA GLY A 311 4.25 25.12 0.41
C GLY A 311 5.75 24.87 0.57
N ILE A 312 6.22 23.63 0.34
CA ILE A 312 7.63 23.20 0.43
C ILE A 312 8.08 22.58 -0.89
N GLY A 313 9.38 22.30 -1.02
CA GLY A 313 9.93 21.68 -2.23
C GLY A 313 9.56 20.21 -2.41
N VAL A 314 9.37 19.74 -3.64
CA VAL A 314 9.12 18.32 -3.94
C VAL A 314 10.27 17.43 -3.44
N ALA A 315 11.52 17.91 -3.55
CA ALA A 315 12.68 17.20 -3.04
C ALA A 315 12.64 16.98 -1.52
N GLU A 316 12.11 17.93 -0.76
CA GLU A 316 11.95 17.83 0.69
C GLU A 316 10.90 16.77 1.04
N VAL A 317 9.76 16.77 0.34
CA VAL A 317 8.72 15.73 0.51
C VAL A 317 9.25 14.35 0.14
N ALA A 318 9.92 14.21 -1.00
CA ALA A 318 10.48 12.95 -1.45
C ALA A 318 11.51 12.39 -0.47
N ALA A 319 12.42 13.24 0.03
CA ALA A 319 13.43 12.84 1.00
C ALA A 319 12.79 12.39 2.34
N ALA A 320 11.86 13.18 2.88
CA ALA A 320 11.20 12.84 4.14
C ALA A 320 10.39 11.53 4.02
N ALA A 321 9.60 11.37 2.96
CA ALA A 321 8.81 10.15 2.74
C ALA A 321 9.71 8.92 2.54
N TRP A 322 10.81 9.07 1.81
CA TRP A 322 11.81 8.01 1.66
C TRP A 322 12.40 7.60 3.00
N GLU A 323 12.87 8.55 3.81
CA GLU A 323 13.45 8.28 5.13
C GLU A 323 12.45 7.64 6.09
N ASN A 324 11.19 8.10 6.08
CA ASN A 324 10.13 7.51 6.87
C ASN A 324 9.87 6.05 6.49
N SER A 325 9.80 5.75 5.18
CA SER A 325 9.58 4.40 4.68
C SER A 325 10.76 3.46 4.98
N VAL A 326 12.00 3.95 4.81
CA VAL A 326 13.21 3.20 5.18
C VAL A 326 13.26 2.92 6.68
N ARG A 327 13.00 3.92 7.52
CA ARG A 327 12.99 3.79 8.98
C ARG A 327 11.94 2.78 9.44
N MET A 328 10.74 2.80 8.86
CA MET A 328 9.64 1.94 9.28
C MET A 328 9.80 0.51 8.79
N PHE A 329 10.05 0.33 7.51
CA PHE A 329 10.01 -0.96 6.83
C PHE A 329 11.39 -1.55 6.50
N GLY A 330 12.48 -0.81 6.73
CA GLY A 330 13.82 -1.25 6.37
C GLY A 330 14.08 -1.28 4.86
N LEU A 331 13.33 -0.53 4.07
CA LEU A 331 13.46 -0.50 2.62
C LEU A 331 14.82 0.06 2.20
N GLY A 332 15.62 -0.74 1.48
CA GLY A 332 16.91 -0.27 0.95
C GLY A 332 18.08 -0.36 1.90
N MET A 333 17.92 -0.86 3.11
CA MET A 333 19.06 -1.22 3.95
C MET A 333 19.65 -2.54 3.43
N ARG A 334 20.84 -2.46 2.81
CA ARG A 334 21.68 -3.63 2.61
C ARG A 334 22.38 -3.90 3.94
N SER A 335 22.16 -5.08 4.51
CA SER A 335 22.93 -5.59 5.64
C SER A 335 24.37 -5.88 5.22
#